data_09256baeb52fa6bb4fa0121322176066
#
_entry.id   09256baeb52fa6bb4fa0121322176066
#
_cell.length_a   1.000
_cell.length_b   1.000
_cell.length_c   1.000
_cell.angle_alpha   90.00
_cell.angle_beta   90.00
_cell.angle_gamma   90.00
#
_symmetry.space_group_name_H-M   'P 1'
#
loop_
_entity.id
_entity.type
_entity.pdbx_description
1 polymer ?
#
loop_
_entity_poly.entity_id
_entity_poly.type
_entity_poly.pdbx_seq_one_letter_code
_entity_poly.pdbx_strand_id
1 'polypeptide(L)'
;MTLPHYQMVSGIYDIFNHICEQYFSGEDDNTSDYISEGLMKSVINSSRIANKNPQDYEARSNIMWTATWALNTLVAKAKSTDWMVHMLGQSAGACTDATHGMTLAAVSLPYYKHIMPYGLPKFVRFAENVWNVNPDGKTDEQIALEGLSLMEDWMKELGLVMNLTDLGATEEMIPDLVKGTFIMTGGYKKLDKEEIEQIFRESLKK
;
A
#
# COMPACT_ATOMS: atom_id res chain seq x y z
N MET A 1 15.17 -7.79 -20.08
CA MET A 1 14.68 -7.15 -18.86
C MET A 1 15.35 -5.80 -18.72
N THR A 2 14.74 -4.78 -19.31
CA THR A 2 15.36 -3.45 -19.52
C THR A 2 14.78 -2.37 -18.59
N LEU A 3 13.76 -2.72 -17.77
CA LEU A 3 13.13 -1.77 -16.84
C LEU A 3 14.13 -1.33 -15.76
N PRO A 4 14.37 -0.01 -15.58
CA PRO A 4 15.25 0.50 -14.54
C PRO A 4 14.77 0.07 -13.13
N HIS A 5 15.71 -0.10 -12.20
CA HIS A 5 15.42 -0.55 -10.84
C HIS A 5 14.34 0.32 -10.14
N TYR A 6 14.47 1.63 -10.22
CA TYR A 6 13.51 2.58 -9.65
C TYR A 6 12.07 2.34 -10.15
N GLN A 7 11.90 2.11 -11.46
CA GLN A 7 10.59 1.84 -12.05
C GLN A 7 10.09 0.44 -11.69
N MET A 8 10.99 -0.53 -11.56
CA MET A 8 10.65 -1.89 -11.14
C MET A 8 10.05 -1.90 -9.73
N VAL A 9 10.75 -1.31 -8.76
CA VAL A 9 10.28 -1.32 -7.36
C VAL A 9 9.04 -0.44 -7.17
N SER A 10 8.93 0.67 -7.90
CA SER A 10 7.72 1.48 -7.99
C SER A 10 6.50 0.65 -8.45
N GLY A 11 6.64 -0.07 -9.56
CA GLY A 11 5.57 -0.94 -10.06
C GLY A 11 5.24 -2.12 -9.15
N ILE A 12 6.24 -2.70 -8.48
CA ILE A 12 6.03 -3.75 -7.47
C ILE A 12 5.16 -3.23 -6.33
N TYR A 13 5.44 -2.02 -5.84
CA TYR A 13 4.65 -1.44 -4.77
C TYR A 13 3.23 -1.10 -5.20
N ASP A 14 3.06 -0.60 -6.42
CA ASP A 14 1.75 -0.33 -7.01
C ASP A 14 0.88 -1.61 -7.08
N ILE A 15 1.46 -2.74 -7.55
CA ILE A 15 0.80 -4.05 -7.54
C ILE A 15 0.36 -4.45 -6.13
N PHE A 16 1.26 -4.32 -5.15
CA PHE A 16 0.96 -4.65 -3.76
C PHE A 16 -0.17 -3.76 -3.21
N ASN A 17 -0.11 -2.46 -3.49
CA ASN A 17 -1.11 -1.52 -3.00
C ASN A 17 -2.48 -1.73 -3.66
N HIS A 18 -2.54 -2.08 -4.94
CA HIS A 18 -3.80 -2.49 -5.59
C HIS A 18 -4.49 -3.63 -4.83
N ILE A 19 -3.72 -4.63 -4.37
CA ILE A 19 -4.27 -5.73 -3.58
C ILE A 19 -4.72 -5.23 -2.21
N CYS A 20 -3.90 -4.42 -1.53
CA CYS A 20 -4.21 -3.89 -0.20
C CYS A 20 -5.50 -3.09 -0.17
N GLU A 21 -5.75 -2.21 -1.15
CA GLU A 21 -6.95 -1.36 -1.16
C GLU A 21 -8.24 -2.12 -1.49
N GLN A 22 -8.14 -3.29 -2.07
CA GLN A 22 -9.25 -4.22 -2.20
C GLN A 22 -9.39 -5.12 -0.97
N TYR A 23 -8.28 -5.46 -0.32
CA TYR A 23 -8.24 -6.30 0.87
C TYR A 23 -8.73 -5.56 2.13
N PHE A 24 -8.27 -4.32 2.36
CA PHE A 24 -8.68 -3.48 3.49
C PHE A 24 -10.04 -2.82 3.27
N SER A 25 -11.00 -3.59 2.76
CA SER A 25 -12.39 -3.19 2.57
C SER A 25 -13.31 -4.39 2.72
N GLY A 26 -14.62 -4.15 2.99
CA GLY A 26 -15.56 -5.21 3.31
C GLY A 26 -15.35 -5.76 4.73
N GLU A 27 -16.25 -6.61 5.16
CA GLU A 27 -16.32 -7.03 6.57
C GLU A 27 -15.77 -8.44 6.81
N ASP A 28 -15.58 -9.25 5.78
CA ASP A 28 -15.47 -10.68 5.96
C ASP A 28 -14.19 -11.33 5.49
N ASP A 29 -13.98 -12.44 6.10
CA ASP A 29 -13.11 -13.51 5.72
C ASP A 29 -13.75 -14.34 4.61
N ASN A 30 -13.48 -14.01 3.35
CA ASN A 30 -14.01 -14.70 2.19
C ASN A 30 -12.90 -15.20 1.24
N THR A 31 -13.27 -15.91 0.18
CA THR A 31 -12.33 -16.45 -0.81
C THR A 31 -11.42 -15.37 -1.41
N SER A 32 -11.91 -14.16 -1.62
CA SER A 32 -11.12 -13.04 -2.14
C SER A 32 -10.01 -12.62 -1.17
N ASP A 33 -10.23 -12.71 0.15
CA ASP A 33 -9.19 -12.46 1.15
C ASP A 33 -8.05 -13.47 1.06
N TYR A 34 -8.34 -14.78 0.99
CA TYR A 34 -7.31 -15.81 0.85
C TYR A 34 -6.52 -15.66 -0.44
N ILE A 35 -7.18 -15.32 -1.55
CA ILE A 35 -6.50 -15.06 -2.83
C ILE A 35 -5.60 -13.83 -2.69
N SER A 36 -6.08 -12.74 -2.09
CA SER A 36 -5.32 -11.51 -1.87
C SER A 36 -4.07 -11.75 -1.02
N GLU A 37 -4.20 -12.51 0.07
CA GLU A 37 -3.08 -12.88 0.95
C GLU A 37 -2.02 -13.69 0.20
N GLY A 38 -2.46 -14.65 -0.64
CA GLY A 38 -1.56 -15.42 -1.50
C GLY A 38 -0.82 -14.55 -2.52
N LEU A 39 -1.52 -13.60 -3.15
CA LEU A 39 -0.94 -12.65 -4.10
C LEU A 39 0.05 -11.69 -3.42
N MET A 40 -0.28 -11.16 -2.23
CA MET A 40 0.64 -10.34 -1.44
C MET A 40 1.92 -11.09 -1.09
N LYS A 41 1.82 -12.34 -0.61
CA LYS A 41 2.98 -13.19 -0.36
C LYS A 41 3.81 -13.43 -1.62
N SER A 42 3.16 -13.69 -2.75
CA SER A 42 3.84 -13.91 -4.03
C SER A 42 4.66 -12.70 -4.45
N VAL A 43 4.06 -11.48 -4.40
CA VAL A 43 4.78 -10.26 -4.80
C VAL A 43 5.91 -9.91 -3.82
N ILE A 44 5.71 -10.10 -2.51
CA ILE A 44 6.76 -9.89 -1.50
C ILE A 44 7.97 -10.81 -1.77
N ASN A 45 7.74 -12.10 -1.93
CA ASN A 45 8.82 -13.06 -2.17
C ASN A 45 9.53 -12.81 -3.51
N SER A 46 8.77 -12.65 -4.59
CA SER A 46 9.33 -12.40 -5.92
C SER A 46 10.05 -11.06 -6.01
N SER A 47 9.57 -10.03 -5.32
CA SER A 47 10.23 -8.73 -5.28
C SER A 47 11.60 -8.79 -4.62
N ARG A 48 11.75 -9.55 -3.53
CA ARG A 48 13.04 -9.73 -2.85
C ARG A 48 14.07 -10.42 -3.75
N ILE A 49 13.63 -11.38 -4.57
CA ILE A 49 14.50 -12.04 -5.54
C ILE A 49 14.86 -11.07 -6.66
N ALA A 50 13.87 -10.40 -7.27
CA ALA A 50 14.08 -9.46 -8.36
C ALA A 50 14.89 -8.23 -7.93
N ASN A 51 14.79 -7.79 -6.67
CA ASN A 51 15.59 -6.69 -6.12
C ASN A 51 17.09 -7.04 -6.07
N LYS A 52 17.41 -8.29 -5.71
CA LYS A 52 18.81 -8.79 -5.68
C LYS A 52 19.32 -9.18 -7.06
N ASN A 53 18.47 -9.77 -7.89
CA ASN A 53 18.78 -10.19 -9.26
C ASN A 53 17.69 -9.73 -10.23
N PRO A 54 17.79 -8.52 -10.81
CA PRO A 54 16.79 -8.00 -11.75
C PRO A 54 16.64 -8.80 -13.05
N GLN A 55 17.54 -9.74 -13.31
CA GLN A 55 17.49 -10.64 -14.48
C GLN A 55 16.85 -11.99 -14.18
N ASP A 56 16.41 -12.25 -12.95
CA ASP A 56 15.71 -13.46 -12.58
C ASP A 56 14.35 -13.52 -13.30
N TYR A 57 14.25 -14.42 -14.28
CA TYR A 57 13.07 -14.53 -15.12
C TYR A 57 11.84 -14.99 -14.34
N GLU A 58 12.01 -15.98 -13.45
CA GLU A 58 10.90 -16.54 -12.68
C GLU A 58 10.30 -15.49 -11.74
N ALA A 59 11.14 -14.78 -10.99
CA ALA A 59 10.69 -13.72 -10.12
C ALA A 59 9.96 -12.61 -10.89
N ARG A 60 10.50 -12.18 -12.03
CA ARG A 60 9.88 -11.16 -12.88
C ARG A 60 8.56 -11.63 -13.50
N SER A 61 8.48 -12.89 -13.90
CA SER A 61 7.26 -13.50 -14.43
C SER A 61 6.17 -13.59 -13.37
N ASN A 62 6.54 -13.99 -12.14
CA ASN A 62 5.61 -14.05 -11.02
C ASN A 62 5.07 -12.66 -10.63
N ILE A 63 5.92 -11.62 -10.66
CA ILE A 63 5.48 -10.24 -10.44
C ILE A 63 4.46 -9.83 -11.50
N MET A 64 4.72 -10.07 -12.78
CA MET A 64 3.79 -9.74 -13.86
C MET A 64 2.48 -10.52 -13.77
N TRP A 65 2.54 -11.79 -13.38
CA TRP A 65 1.35 -12.61 -13.19
C TRP A 65 0.52 -12.11 -12.01
N THR A 66 1.18 -11.76 -10.90
CA THR A 66 0.51 -11.15 -9.75
C THR A 66 -0.12 -9.80 -10.14
N ALA A 67 0.53 -8.99 -10.96
CA ALA A 67 -0.02 -7.73 -11.45
C ALA A 67 -1.35 -7.92 -12.20
N THR A 68 -1.43 -8.96 -13.03
CA THR A 68 -2.67 -9.30 -13.74
C THR A 68 -3.83 -9.58 -12.79
N TRP A 69 -3.57 -10.34 -11.72
CA TRP A 69 -4.60 -10.68 -10.73
C TRP A 69 -4.93 -9.52 -9.77
N ALA A 70 -3.97 -8.65 -9.51
CA ALA A 70 -4.13 -7.53 -8.60
C ALA A 70 -5.21 -6.52 -9.05
N LEU A 71 -5.45 -6.38 -10.36
CA LEU A 71 -6.36 -5.36 -10.91
C LEU A 71 -7.26 -5.87 -12.06
N ASN A 72 -7.65 -7.14 -12.04
CA ASN A 72 -8.59 -7.70 -13.02
C ASN A 72 -10.01 -7.90 -12.45
N THR A 73 -10.32 -7.25 -11.35
CA THR A 73 -11.61 -7.34 -10.62
C THR A 73 -11.86 -8.65 -9.87
N LEU A 74 -10.97 -9.64 -9.94
CA LEU A 74 -11.18 -10.92 -9.24
C LEU A 74 -11.18 -10.72 -7.72
N VAL A 75 -10.14 -10.09 -7.18
CA VAL A 75 -9.99 -9.87 -5.74
C VAL A 75 -10.92 -8.77 -5.19
N ALA A 76 -11.58 -8.02 -6.07
CA ALA A 76 -12.61 -7.05 -5.71
C ALA A 76 -13.99 -7.68 -5.47
N LYS A 77 -14.18 -8.97 -5.76
CA LYS A 77 -15.48 -9.62 -5.55
C LYS A 77 -15.86 -9.64 -4.08
N ALA A 78 -17.09 -9.26 -3.78
CA ALA A 78 -17.64 -9.09 -2.43
C ALA A 78 -16.91 -8.03 -1.57
N LYS A 79 -16.24 -7.06 -2.22
CA LYS A 79 -15.52 -5.96 -1.60
C LYS A 79 -16.12 -4.61 -2.00
N SER A 80 -16.12 -3.66 -1.07
CA SER A 80 -16.47 -2.26 -1.36
C SER A 80 -15.32 -1.47 -1.99
N THR A 81 -14.11 -1.96 -1.85
CA THR A 81 -12.83 -1.39 -2.34
C THR A 81 -12.54 0.04 -1.87
N ASP A 82 -11.36 0.28 -1.36
CA ASP A 82 -11.02 1.56 -0.73
C ASP A 82 -10.57 2.63 -1.73
N TRP A 83 -9.42 2.43 -2.39
CA TRP A 83 -8.80 3.32 -3.37
C TRP A 83 -8.29 4.67 -2.82
N MET A 84 -8.29 4.90 -1.51
CA MET A 84 -7.85 6.18 -0.95
C MET A 84 -6.35 6.43 -1.07
N VAL A 85 -5.49 5.39 -0.96
CA VAL A 85 -4.05 5.56 -1.20
C VAL A 85 -3.78 6.01 -2.64
N HIS A 86 -4.54 5.47 -3.61
CA HIS A 86 -4.46 5.91 -5.00
C HIS A 86 -4.89 7.37 -5.16
N MET A 87 -5.96 7.81 -4.51
CA MET A 87 -6.42 9.19 -4.61
C MET A 87 -5.42 10.17 -3.99
N LEU A 88 -4.86 9.85 -2.83
CA LEU A 88 -3.79 10.62 -2.18
C LEU A 88 -2.52 10.65 -3.06
N GLY A 89 -2.10 9.49 -3.54
CA GLY A 89 -0.91 9.36 -4.40
C GLY A 89 -1.05 10.07 -5.75
N GLN A 90 -2.24 10.05 -6.37
CA GLN A 90 -2.51 10.78 -7.61
C GLN A 90 -2.46 12.29 -7.40
N SER A 91 -3.02 12.79 -6.30
CA SER A 91 -2.91 14.21 -5.94
C SER A 91 -1.45 14.62 -5.72
N ALA A 92 -0.68 13.79 -5.00
CA ALA A 92 0.75 14.02 -4.82
C ALA A 92 1.52 14.02 -6.15
N GLY A 93 1.24 13.06 -7.03
CA GLY A 93 1.84 12.99 -8.37
C GLY A 93 1.51 14.20 -9.24
N ALA A 94 0.28 14.69 -9.18
CA ALA A 94 -0.13 15.90 -9.91
C ALA A 94 0.62 17.16 -9.47
N CYS A 95 0.99 17.26 -8.19
CA CYS A 95 1.73 18.39 -7.65
C CYS A 95 3.25 18.28 -7.81
N THR A 96 3.81 17.05 -7.92
CA THR A 96 5.27 16.83 -7.87
C THR A 96 5.85 16.24 -9.15
N ASP A 97 5.03 15.75 -10.07
CA ASP A 97 5.44 14.96 -11.25
C ASP A 97 6.24 13.69 -10.87
N ALA A 98 6.08 13.21 -9.64
CA ALA A 98 6.78 12.02 -9.15
C ALA A 98 6.15 10.72 -9.69
N THR A 99 6.97 9.66 -9.76
CA THR A 99 6.53 8.34 -10.21
C THR A 99 5.41 7.78 -9.33
N HIS A 100 4.34 7.31 -9.96
CA HIS A 100 3.08 6.91 -9.30
C HIS A 100 3.27 5.97 -8.10
N GLY A 101 3.94 4.81 -8.29
CA GLY A 101 4.12 3.89 -7.17
C GLY A 101 4.98 4.45 -6.01
N MET A 102 5.82 5.47 -6.27
CA MET A 102 6.55 6.17 -5.21
C MET A 102 5.64 7.12 -4.43
N THR A 103 4.69 7.80 -5.10
CA THR A 103 3.69 8.63 -4.39
C THR A 103 2.77 7.76 -3.54
N LEU A 104 2.38 6.57 -4.02
CA LEU A 104 1.64 5.60 -3.21
C LEU A 104 2.45 5.16 -1.98
N ALA A 105 3.73 4.82 -2.16
CA ALA A 105 4.60 4.39 -1.06
C ALA A 105 4.74 5.48 0.02
N ALA A 106 4.82 6.74 -0.39
CA ALA A 106 5.00 7.87 0.53
C ALA A 106 3.76 8.14 1.41
N VAL A 107 2.54 7.88 0.91
CA VAL A 107 1.29 8.19 1.63
C VAL A 107 0.65 7.00 2.33
N SER A 108 1.01 5.77 1.95
CA SER A 108 0.27 4.56 2.35
C SER A 108 0.36 4.25 3.84
N LEU A 109 1.57 4.30 4.44
CA LEU A 109 1.72 3.97 5.86
C LEU A 109 1.01 4.97 6.79
N PRO A 110 1.10 6.29 6.60
CA PRO A 110 0.27 7.25 7.32
C PRO A 110 -1.23 6.94 7.16
N TYR A 111 -1.67 6.68 5.93
CA TYR A 111 -3.06 6.34 5.66
C TYR A 111 -3.50 5.05 6.36
N TYR A 112 -2.76 3.94 6.21
CA TYR A 112 -3.13 2.67 6.84
C TYR A 112 -3.12 2.74 8.36
N LYS A 113 -2.18 3.46 8.97
CA LYS A 113 -2.19 3.73 10.42
C LYS A 113 -3.43 4.51 10.84
N HIS A 114 -3.87 5.48 10.03
CA HIS A 114 -5.06 6.28 10.29
C HIS A 114 -6.36 5.45 10.27
N ILE A 115 -6.50 4.54 9.29
CA ILE A 115 -7.72 3.73 9.15
C ILE A 115 -7.71 2.42 9.96
N MET A 116 -6.56 1.99 10.46
CA MET A 116 -6.40 0.73 11.19
C MET A 116 -7.42 0.55 12.33
N PRO A 117 -7.73 1.56 13.17
CA PRO A 117 -8.70 1.40 14.26
C PRO A 117 -10.12 1.07 13.77
N TYR A 118 -10.46 1.46 12.55
CA TYR A 118 -11.79 1.24 11.96
C TYR A 118 -11.95 -0.13 11.29
N GLY A 119 -10.83 -0.80 10.98
CA GLY A 119 -10.78 -2.13 10.38
C GLY A 119 -9.83 -3.09 11.11
N LEU A 120 -9.63 -2.92 12.42
CA LEU A 120 -8.62 -3.62 13.21
C LEU A 120 -8.56 -5.14 12.97
N PRO A 121 -9.66 -5.90 12.93
CA PRO A 121 -9.59 -7.35 12.68
C PRO A 121 -8.93 -7.71 11.34
N LYS A 122 -9.10 -6.89 10.30
CA LYS A 122 -8.48 -7.13 9.00
C LYS A 122 -6.97 -6.81 9.02
N PHE A 123 -6.55 -5.80 9.78
CA PHE A 123 -5.13 -5.51 9.97
C PHE A 123 -4.43 -6.58 10.81
N VAL A 124 -5.10 -7.15 11.82
CA VAL A 124 -4.61 -8.33 12.55
C VAL A 124 -4.41 -9.50 11.60
N ARG A 125 -5.44 -9.84 10.81
CA ARG A 125 -5.38 -10.90 9.81
C ARG A 125 -4.26 -10.69 8.77
N PHE A 126 -4.06 -9.46 8.32
CA PHE A 126 -2.95 -9.07 7.43
C PHE A 126 -1.58 -9.35 8.06
N ALA A 127 -1.42 -8.99 9.33
CA ALA A 127 -0.19 -9.22 10.07
C ALA A 127 0.11 -10.73 10.21
N GLU A 128 -0.87 -11.51 10.61
CA GLU A 128 -0.73 -12.96 10.80
C GLU A 128 -0.54 -13.70 9.47
N ASN A 129 -1.42 -13.45 8.49
CA ASN A 129 -1.46 -14.24 7.28
C ASN A 129 -0.47 -13.81 6.22
N VAL A 130 -0.15 -12.51 6.11
CA VAL A 130 0.80 -12.03 5.08
C VAL A 130 2.22 -11.99 5.63
N TRP A 131 2.39 -11.51 6.86
CA TRP A 131 3.69 -11.28 7.49
C TRP A 131 4.11 -12.37 8.47
N ASN A 132 3.23 -13.33 8.80
CA ASN A 132 3.43 -14.41 9.77
C ASN A 132 3.76 -13.88 11.18
N VAL A 133 3.12 -12.78 11.60
CA VAL A 133 3.24 -12.27 12.97
C VAL A 133 2.66 -13.31 13.94
N ASN A 134 3.43 -13.64 14.99
CA ASN A 134 2.91 -14.50 16.06
C ASN A 134 2.03 -13.68 17.00
N PRO A 135 0.74 -14.05 17.21
CA PRO A 135 -0.17 -13.30 18.06
C PRO A 135 0.06 -13.51 19.58
N ASP A 136 0.83 -14.54 19.97
CA ASP A 136 0.97 -14.93 21.37
C ASP A 136 1.41 -13.77 22.28
N GLY A 137 0.61 -13.46 23.28
CA GLY A 137 0.88 -12.45 24.29
C GLY A 137 0.74 -11.00 23.83
N LYS A 138 0.16 -10.76 22.66
CA LYS A 138 -0.05 -9.41 22.07
C LYS A 138 -1.53 -9.06 22.02
N THR A 139 -1.82 -7.77 22.08
CA THR A 139 -3.16 -7.24 21.75
C THR A 139 -3.32 -7.15 20.23
N ASP A 140 -4.57 -7.10 19.75
CA ASP A 140 -4.89 -6.95 18.34
C ASP A 140 -4.21 -5.72 17.73
N GLU A 141 -4.17 -4.61 18.45
CA GLU A 141 -3.50 -3.38 18.02
C GLU A 141 -1.99 -3.58 17.87
N GLN A 142 -1.35 -4.29 18.81
CA GLN A 142 0.08 -4.61 18.73
C GLN A 142 0.39 -5.50 17.53
N ILE A 143 -0.45 -6.50 17.25
CA ILE A 143 -0.32 -7.39 16.09
C ILE A 143 -0.45 -6.58 14.79
N ALA A 144 -1.49 -5.75 14.69
CA ALA A 144 -1.73 -4.93 13.50
C ALA A 144 -0.59 -3.94 13.24
N LEU A 145 -0.08 -3.26 14.27
CA LEU A 145 1.06 -2.35 14.16
C LEU A 145 2.35 -3.08 13.77
N GLU A 146 2.58 -4.28 14.28
CA GLU A 146 3.74 -5.09 13.88
C GLU A 146 3.65 -5.50 12.42
N GLY A 147 2.46 -5.84 11.91
CA GLY A 147 2.24 -6.11 10.50
C GLY A 147 2.55 -4.91 9.60
N LEU A 148 2.13 -3.70 10.00
CA LEU A 148 2.47 -2.46 9.29
C LEU A 148 3.98 -2.14 9.38
N SER A 149 4.63 -2.45 10.50
CA SER A 149 6.08 -2.29 10.65
C SER A 149 6.86 -3.22 9.71
N LEU A 150 6.44 -4.49 9.58
CA LEU A 150 7.05 -5.44 8.64
C LEU A 150 6.84 -5.04 7.18
N MET A 151 5.69 -4.46 6.86
CA MET A 151 5.45 -3.83 5.56
C MET A 151 6.41 -2.66 5.32
N GLU A 152 6.59 -1.79 6.31
CA GLU A 152 7.54 -0.66 6.25
C GLU A 152 8.98 -1.15 6.01
N ASP A 153 9.40 -2.20 6.70
CA ASP A 153 10.74 -2.78 6.54
C ASP A 153 10.94 -3.37 5.13
N TRP A 154 9.92 -4.05 4.59
CA TRP A 154 9.95 -4.53 3.21
C TRP A 154 10.02 -3.38 2.19
N MET A 155 9.30 -2.29 2.42
CA MET A 155 9.36 -1.09 1.57
C MET A 155 10.78 -0.48 1.58
N LYS A 156 11.42 -0.41 2.75
CA LYS A 156 12.83 0.02 2.90
C LYS A 156 13.79 -0.95 2.20
N GLU A 157 13.57 -2.26 2.33
CA GLU A 157 14.36 -3.30 1.65
C GLU A 157 14.36 -3.11 0.12
N LEU A 158 13.24 -2.71 -0.46
CA LEU A 158 13.11 -2.41 -1.88
C LEU A 158 13.74 -1.07 -2.30
N GLY A 159 14.03 -0.18 -1.36
CA GLY A 159 14.54 1.16 -1.64
C GLY A 159 13.46 2.13 -2.16
N LEU A 160 12.21 1.98 -1.69
CA LEU A 160 11.13 2.89 -2.03
C LEU A 160 11.32 4.26 -1.38
N VAL A 161 10.86 5.31 -2.05
CA VAL A 161 10.78 6.65 -1.46
C VAL A 161 9.53 6.71 -0.58
N MET A 162 9.74 6.89 0.73
CA MET A 162 8.70 6.69 1.74
C MET A 162 8.19 7.98 2.37
N ASN A 163 8.49 9.13 1.78
CA ASN A 163 7.97 10.42 2.20
C ASN A 163 7.82 11.36 1.00
N LEU A 164 6.89 12.28 1.08
CA LEU A 164 6.57 13.20 0.00
C LEU A 164 7.63 14.30 -0.18
N THR A 165 8.40 14.64 0.85
CA THR A 165 9.47 15.64 0.77
C THR A 165 10.56 15.21 -0.21
N ASP A 166 10.98 13.96 -0.14
CA ASP A 166 11.99 13.40 -1.06
C ASP A 166 11.46 13.24 -2.49
N LEU A 167 10.14 13.38 -2.70
CA LEU A 167 9.46 13.45 -4.00
C LEU A 167 9.19 14.89 -4.46
N GLY A 168 9.66 15.90 -3.72
CA GLY A 168 9.54 17.29 -4.09
C GLY A 168 8.33 18.04 -3.52
N ALA A 169 7.51 17.40 -2.67
CA ALA A 169 6.41 18.09 -2.00
C ALA A 169 6.91 18.94 -0.84
N THR A 170 6.26 20.08 -0.64
CA THR A 170 6.52 21.01 0.48
C THR A 170 5.26 21.23 1.31
N GLU A 171 5.44 21.80 2.50
CA GLU A 171 4.34 22.15 3.40
C GLU A 171 3.32 23.11 2.72
N GLU A 172 3.81 24.02 1.88
CA GLU A 172 2.97 24.99 1.17
C GLU A 172 2.06 24.34 0.12
N MET A 173 2.40 23.15 -0.36
CA MET A 173 1.60 22.38 -1.32
C MET A 173 0.41 21.66 -0.67
N ILE A 174 0.37 21.51 0.65
CA ILE A 174 -0.67 20.73 1.34
C ILE A 174 -2.09 21.15 0.99
N PRO A 175 -2.43 22.47 0.91
CA PRO A 175 -3.78 22.88 0.51
C PRO A 175 -4.18 22.38 -0.89
N ASP A 176 -3.24 22.37 -1.84
CA ASP A 176 -3.50 21.86 -3.21
C ASP A 176 -3.58 20.34 -3.24
N LEU A 177 -2.76 19.64 -2.46
CA LEU A 177 -2.84 18.19 -2.27
C LEU A 177 -4.22 17.77 -1.73
N VAL A 178 -4.70 18.43 -0.68
CA VAL A 178 -6.03 18.18 -0.10
C VAL A 178 -7.13 18.47 -1.12
N LYS A 179 -7.04 19.58 -1.83
CA LYS A 179 -8.01 19.98 -2.85
C LYS A 179 -8.05 19.02 -4.03
N GLY A 180 -6.90 18.46 -4.43
CA GLY A 180 -6.76 17.51 -5.54
C GLY A 180 -7.20 16.09 -5.21
N THR A 181 -7.37 15.75 -3.93
CA THR A 181 -7.74 14.41 -3.50
C THR A 181 -9.24 14.15 -3.65
N PHE A 182 -9.60 13.16 -4.48
CA PHE A 182 -10.98 12.69 -4.58
C PHE A 182 -11.28 11.76 -3.40
N ILE A 183 -12.38 12.03 -2.66
CA ILE A 183 -12.73 11.27 -1.46
C ILE A 183 -13.55 10.03 -1.85
N MET A 184 -12.97 8.85 -1.68
CA MET A 184 -13.65 7.57 -1.85
C MET A 184 -14.44 7.18 -0.59
N THR A 185 -15.39 6.28 -0.74
CA THR A 185 -16.31 5.90 0.35
C THR A 185 -16.37 4.39 0.59
N GLY A 186 -15.54 3.60 -0.11
CA GLY A 186 -15.58 2.14 -0.07
C GLY A 186 -14.72 1.51 1.03
N GLY A 187 -13.80 2.26 1.62
CA GLY A 187 -12.94 1.81 2.72
C GLY A 187 -13.64 1.78 4.09
N TYR A 188 -12.91 1.41 5.13
CA TYR A 188 -13.42 1.35 6.50
C TYR A 188 -13.86 2.69 7.06
N LYS A 189 -13.31 3.78 6.54
CA LYS A 189 -13.61 5.14 6.96
C LYS A 189 -13.67 6.08 5.76
N LYS A 190 -14.77 6.84 5.64
CA LYS A 190 -14.82 8.00 4.77
C LYS A 190 -14.05 9.14 5.46
N LEU A 191 -12.98 9.60 4.83
CA LEU A 191 -12.18 10.73 5.34
C LEU A 191 -12.89 12.07 5.13
N ASP A 192 -12.62 13.03 6.02
CA ASP A 192 -12.85 14.45 5.79
C ASP A 192 -11.55 15.15 5.32
N LYS A 193 -11.63 16.46 5.06
CA LYS A 193 -10.48 17.21 4.54
C LYS A 193 -9.39 17.40 5.56
N GLU A 194 -9.74 17.53 6.82
CA GLU A 194 -8.85 17.69 7.96
C GLU A 194 -8.01 16.43 8.17
N GLU A 195 -8.62 15.27 8.03
CA GLU A 195 -7.93 13.98 8.10
C GLU A 195 -6.99 13.76 6.90
N ILE A 196 -7.41 14.16 5.69
CA ILE A 196 -6.57 14.12 4.50
C ILE A 196 -5.35 15.06 4.68
N GLU A 197 -5.57 16.25 5.21
CA GLU A 197 -4.48 17.20 5.54
C GLU A 197 -3.49 16.57 6.53
N GLN A 198 -4.00 15.96 7.59
CA GLN A 198 -3.18 15.28 8.59
C GLN A 198 -2.33 14.17 7.95
N ILE A 199 -2.92 13.32 7.11
CA ILE A 199 -2.21 12.25 6.42
C ILE A 199 -1.09 12.82 5.54
N PHE A 200 -1.34 13.89 4.79
CA PHE A 200 -0.29 14.53 4.00
C PHE A 200 0.83 15.11 4.86
N ARG A 201 0.52 15.78 5.99
CA ARG A 201 1.53 16.28 6.94
C ARG A 201 2.37 15.15 7.52
N GLU A 202 1.76 14.01 7.86
CA GLU A 202 2.46 12.83 8.35
C GLU A 202 3.30 12.14 7.26
N SER A 203 2.97 12.37 5.99
CA SER A 203 3.72 11.87 4.84
C SER A 203 4.92 12.75 4.45
N LEU A 204 5.07 13.94 5.01
CA LEU A 204 6.27 14.74 4.86
C LEU A 204 7.40 14.23 5.78
N LYS A 205 8.64 14.54 5.42
CA LYS A 205 9.81 14.20 6.25
C LYS A 205 9.80 15.05 7.52
N LYS A 206 9.92 14.39 8.66
CA LYS A 206 10.07 15.05 9.96
C LYS A 206 11.51 15.45 10.21
#